data_03dd3099cfabdd68c3f7060d53259f7f
#
_entry.id   03dd3099cfabdd68c3f7060d53259f7f
#
_cell.length_a   1.000
_cell.length_b   1.000
_cell.length_c   1.000
_cell.angle_alpha   90.00
_cell.angle_beta   90.00
_cell.angle_gamma   90.00
#
_symmetry.space_group_name_H-M   'P 1'
#
loop_
_entity.id
_entity.type
_entity.pdbx_description
1 polymer ?
#
loop_
_entity_poly.entity_id
_entity_poly.type
_entity_poly.pdbx_seq_one_letter_code
_entity_poly.pdbx_strand_id
1 'polypeptide(L)'
;RGLENKIVPAAGLRLKTLHTQGFKRSLSLENFKTVYLFLKSVHDAKKIIRDFKPDVVLGTGGYVSGAVLYAAAKMHIPTVIHEQNSVVGITNKFLSRYVDEIAIAFEAARDQFPADKVHMTGNPRAQQVAANASSNYSWTNDGLSDDKPTMMVFGGSQGAPKINQSVIDAIPEFNKRDYQVIFATGQKRYQKVMDQLKNVHINDNVKVVPYIPDMPKKMPKVDILVSRAGATTIAEITALGIPTILIPSPYVTANHQVKNAQALVKQGAAAMILEDKLDSRTLLVQVDKIMNNPEVREKMARASKKIGRPNAADLLINVLKKAEQDHQ
;
A
#
# COMPACT_ATOMS: atom_id res chain seq x y z
N ARG A 1 1.66 21.34 -0.36
CA ARG A 1 3.11 20.94 -0.40
C ARG A 1 3.32 19.43 -0.60
N GLY A 2 2.27 18.61 -0.82
CA GLY A 2 2.36 17.16 -1.05
C GLY A 2 2.52 16.81 -2.53
N LEU A 3 2.77 15.51 -2.80
CA LEU A 3 2.84 14.95 -4.16
C LEU A 3 1.52 15.12 -4.91
N GLU A 4 0.41 15.18 -4.19
CA GLU A 4 -0.95 15.36 -4.70
C GLU A 4 -1.08 16.62 -5.56
N ASN A 5 -0.36 17.70 -5.24
CA ASN A 5 -0.34 18.94 -6.02
C ASN A 5 0.18 18.76 -7.45
N LYS A 6 0.91 17.68 -7.72
CA LYS A 6 1.39 17.33 -9.05
C LYS A 6 0.57 16.21 -9.69
N ILE A 7 0.27 15.17 -8.89
CA ILE A 7 -0.34 13.92 -9.39
C ILE A 7 -1.81 14.15 -9.74
N VAL A 8 -2.58 14.84 -8.89
CA VAL A 8 -4.02 15.02 -9.09
C VAL A 8 -4.32 15.87 -10.32
N PRO A 9 -3.69 17.06 -10.52
CA PRO A 9 -3.87 17.81 -11.76
C PRO A 9 -3.37 17.08 -13.02
N ALA A 10 -2.25 16.31 -12.90
CA ALA A 10 -1.75 15.51 -14.01
C ALA A 10 -2.72 14.39 -14.43
N ALA A 11 -3.59 13.94 -13.52
CA ALA A 11 -4.68 12.99 -13.80
C ALA A 11 -5.95 13.69 -14.36
N GLY A 12 -5.91 14.99 -14.65
CA GLY A 12 -7.05 15.76 -15.17
C GLY A 12 -8.11 16.11 -14.11
N LEU A 13 -7.80 15.92 -12.83
CA LEU A 13 -8.74 16.15 -11.72
C LEU A 13 -8.49 17.51 -11.05
N ARG A 14 -9.58 18.15 -10.61
CA ARG A 14 -9.50 19.42 -9.87
C ARG A 14 -9.03 19.16 -8.44
N LEU A 15 -8.02 19.91 -7.99
CA LEU A 15 -7.52 19.85 -6.62
C LEU A 15 -7.87 21.13 -5.86
N LYS A 16 -8.47 20.99 -4.68
CA LYS A 16 -8.61 22.05 -3.67
C LYS A 16 -7.80 21.67 -2.44
N THR A 17 -7.09 22.61 -1.84
CA THR A 17 -6.24 22.36 -0.68
C THR A 17 -6.80 23.04 0.56
N LEU A 18 -6.63 22.40 1.73
CA LEU A 18 -6.97 22.95 3.03
C LEU A 18 -5.71 23.05 3.90
N HIS A 19 -5.65 24.09 4.72
CA HIS A 19 -4.58 24.25 5.70
C HIS A 19 -4.93 23.49 6.98
N THR A 20 -4.41 22.27 7.09
CA THR A 20 -4.62 21.41 8.27
C THR A 20 -3.28 21.10 8.93
N GLN A 21 -3.34 20.80 10.24
CA GLN A 21 -2.20 20.33 11.01
C GLN A 21 -2.64 19.11 11.84
N GLY A 22 -1.75 18.10 11.94
CA GLY A 22 -2.00 16.94 12.78
C GLY A 22 -1.83 17.25 14.26
N PHE A 23 -2.57 16.52 15.11
CA PHE A 23 -2.39 16.56 16.55
C PHE A 23 -1.02 16.00 16.92
N LYS A 24 -0.27 16.74 17.76
CA LYS A 24 0.92 16.20 18.41
C LYS A 24 0.49 15.24 19.54
N ARG A 25 1.23 14.14 19.69
CA ARG A 25 0.94 13.10 20.70
C ARG A 25 1.26 13.53 22.13
N SER A 26 1.86 14.71 22.34
CA SER A 26 2.15 15.30 23.66
C SER A 26 1.09 16.32 24.05
N LEU A 27 0.85 16.50 25.33
CA LEU A 27 0.09 17.62 25.89
C LEU A 27 0.89 18.91 25.62
N SER A 28 0.56 19.60 24.53
CA SER A 28 1.24 20.80 24.08
C SER A 28 0.23 21.91 23.79
N LEU A 29 0.60 23.15 24.10
CA LEU A 29 -0.17 24.35 23.73
C LEU A 29 -0.41 24.41 22.20
N GLU A 30 0.44 23.76 21.39
CA GLU A 30 0.22 23.64 19.96
C GLU A 30 -1.05 22.84 19.60
N ASN A 31 -1.58 22.02 20.49
CA ASN A 31 -2.84 21.32 20.26
C ASN A 31 -4.04 22.28 20.26
N PHE A 32 -3.99 23.41 20.96
CA PHE A 32 -5.01 24.46 20.86
C PHE A 32 -5.00 25.09 19.45
N LYS A 33 -3.81 25.35 18.91
CA LYS A 33 -3.67 25.80 17.53
C LYS A 33 -4.21 24.75 16.54
N THR A 34 -3.98 23.47 16.79
CA THR A 34 -4.49 22.37 15.94
C THR A 34 -6.02 22.32 15.97
N VAL A 35 -6.66 22.49 17.15
CA VAL A 35 -8.13 22.57 17.25
C VAL A 35 -8.66 23.79 16.47
N TYR A 36 -8.05 24.95 16.64
CA TYR A 36 -8.43 26.15 15.88
C TYR A 36 -8.31 25.93 14.36
N LEU A 37 -7.19 25.36 13.91
CA LEU A 37 -6.97 25.05 12.51
C LEU A 37 -7.97 24.00 11.98
N PHE A 38 -8.34 23.02 12.81
CA PHE A 38 -9.39 22.06 12.45
C PHE A 38 -10.74 22.75 12.24
N LEU A 39 -11.18 23.59 13.16
CA LEU A 39 -12.43 24.34 13.07
C LEU A 39 -12.44 25.27 11.84
N LYS A 40 -11.33 25.96 11.58
CA LYS A 40 -11.14 26.77 10.39
C LYS A 40 -11.23 25.92 9.13
N SER A 41 -10.57 24.76 9.11
CA SER A 41 -10.61 23.82 7.97
C SER A 41 -12.01 23.28 7.72
N VAL A 42 -12.78 23.01 8.78
CA VAL A 42 -14.21 22.63 8.67
C VAL A 42 -15.02 23.76 8.04
N HIS A 43 -14.79 25.00 8.45
CA HIS A 43 -15.46 26.16 7.85
C HIS A 43 -15.13 26.32 6.36
N ASP A 44 -13.85 26.21 6.00
CA ASP A 44 -13.38 26.32 4.61
C ASP A 44 -13.91 25.14 3.77
N ALA A 45 -13.94 23.92 4.34
CA ALA A 45 -14.53 22.74 3.72
C ALA A 45 -16.02 22.93 3.40
N LYS A 46 -16.80 23.53 4.32
CA LYS A 46 -18.22 23.86 4.07
C LYS A 46 -18.42 24.78 2.87
N LYS A 47 -17.52 25.76 2.65
CA LYS A 47 -17.57 26.61 1.45
C LYS A 47 -17.32 25.80 0.18
N ILE A 48 -16.25 24.99 0.18
CA ILE A 48 -15.90 24.13 -0.97
C ILE A 48 -17.08 23.18 -1.30
N ILE A 49 -17.69 22.57 -0.29
CA ILE A 49 -18.81 21.65 -0.46
C ILE A 49 -20.05 22.37 -1.05
N ARG A 50 -20.38 23.59 -0.56
CA ARG A 50 -21.50 24.37 -1.11
C ARG A 50 -21.30 24.76 -2.57
N ASP A 51 -20.06 25.10 -2.93
CA ASP A 51 -19.72 25.49 -4.31
C ASP A 51 -19.69 24.28 -5.25
N PHE A 52 -19.20 23.12 -4.76
CA PHE A 52 -19.04 21.91 -5.56
C PHE A 52 -20.34 21.10 -5.66
N LYS A 53 -21.18 21.11 -4.60
CA LYS A 53 -22.45 20.36 -4.48
C LYS A 53 -22.27 18.86 -4.76
N PRO A 54 -21.44 18.14 -3.98
CA PRO A 54 -21.25 16.72 -4.18
C PRO A 54 -22.50 15.91 -3.78
N ASP A 55 -22.77 14.83 -4.51
CA ASP A 55 -23.83 13.86 -4.17
C ASP A 55 -23.35 12.95 -3.03
N VAL A 56 -22.05 12.64 -2.97
CA VAL A 56 -21.43 11.84 -1.92
C VAL A 56 -19.99 12.30 -1.69
N VAL A 57 -19.49 12.15 -0.44
CA VAL A 57 -18.12 12.51 -0.06
C VAL A 57 -17.37 11.28 0.46
N LEU A 58 -16.28 10.91 -0.22
CA LEU A 58 -15.39 9.83 0.19
C LEU A 58 -14.13 10.35 0.88
N GLY A 59 -13.83 9.84 2.06
CA GLY A 59 -12.59 10.10 2.79
C GLY A 59 -11.68 8.89 2.90
N THR A 60 -10.41 9.05 2.59
CA THR A 60 -9.40 7.97 2.64
C THR A 60 -8.44 8.09 3.82
N GLY A 61 -8.82 8.86 4.85
CA GLY A 61 -7.99 9.11 6.02
C GLY A 61 -7.11 10.36 5.89
N GLY A 62 -6.31 10.58 6.93
CA GLY A 62 -5.49 11.78 7.06
C GLY A 62 -6.26 12.99 7.63
N TYR A 63 -5.52 14.03 8.03
CA TYR A 63 -6.10 15.18 8.75
C TYR A 63 -7.06 16.02 7.90
N VAL A 64 -6.79 16.12 6.59
CA VAL A 64 -7.65 16.84 5.64
C VAL A 64 -9.00 16.14 5.53
N SER A 65 -8.99 14.81 5.38
CA SER A 65 -10.19 13.99 5.32
C SER A 65 -11.09 14.22 6.55
N GLY A 66 -10.49 14.34 7.76
CA GLY A 66 -11.23 14.61 8.99
C GLY A 66 -12.10 15.86 8.93
N ALA A 67 -11.57 16.98 8.44
CA ALA A 67 -12.29 18.23 8.35
C ALA A 67 -13.39 18.20 7.27
N VAL A 68 -13.08 17.61 6.11
CA VAL A 68 -14.02 17.57 4.97
C VAL A 68 -15.20 16.66 5.27
N LEU A 69 -14.94 15.41 5.74
CA LEU A 69 -16.01 14.46 6.05
C LEU A 69 -16.88 14.94 7.23
N TYR A 70 -16.27 15.53 8.26
CA TYR A 70 -17.03 16.10 9.36
C TYR A 70 -17.93 17.25 8.89
N ALA A 71 -17.41 18.12 7.99
CA ALA A 71 -18.21 19.20 7.40
C ALA A 71 -19.36 18.65 6.56
N ALA A 72 -19.12 17.64 5.71
CA ALA A 72 -20.14 17.00 4.88
C ALA A 72 -21.24 16.35 5.71
N ALA A 73 -20.87 15.54 6.72
CA ALA A 73 -21.82 14.92 7.64
C ALA A 73 -22.69 15.95 8.38
N LYS A 74 -22.10 17.10 8.81
CA LYS A 74 -22.87 18.20 9.44
C LYS A 74 -23.72 19.01 8.46
N MET A 75 -23.55 18.81 7.17
CA MET A 75 -24.37 19.39 6.10
C MET A 75 -25.37 18.38 5.54
N HIS A 76 -25.49 17.20 6.16
CA HIS A 76 -26.36 16.12 5.70
C HIS A 76 -26.11 15.69 4.26
N ILE A 77 -24.83 15.63 3.87
CA ILE A 77 -24.39 15.09 2.58
C ILE A 77 -23.88 13.67 2.82
N PRO A 78 -24.27 12.69 1.99
CA PRO A 78 -23.80 11.30 2.10
C PRO A 78 -22.30 11.17 2.25
N THR A 79 -21.85 10.38 3.21
CA THR A 79 -20.42 10.28 3.58
C THR A 79 -19.96 8.83 3.70
N VAL A 80 -18.80 8.56 3.11
CA VAL A 80 -18.14 7.26 3.21
C VAL A 80 -16.69 7.46 3.63
N ILE A 81 -16.19 6.65 4.57
CA ILE A 81 -14.74 6.55 4.83
C ILE A 81 -14.21 5.21 4.32
N HIS A 82 -12.99 5.22 3.83
CA HIS A 82 -12.26 4.02 3.44
C HIS A 82 -11.01 3.86 4.33
N GLU A 83 -10.94 2.72 5.06
CA GLU A 83 -9.76 2.34 5.84
C GLU A 83 -8.94 1.29 5.09
N GLN A 84 -7.70 1.63 4.77
CA GLN A 84 -6.83 0.78 3.99
C GLN A 84 -6.00 -0.20 4.82
N ASN A 85 -5.83 0.04 6.12
CA ASN A 85 -4.97 -0.75 7.01
C ASN A 85 -5.77 -1.67 7.92
N SER A 86 -5.10 -2.66 8.49
CA SER A 86 -5.66 -3.55 9.53
C SER A 86 -5.84 -2.84 10.88
N VAL A 87 -5.22 -1.68 11.08
CA VAL A 87 -5.38 -0.83 12.26
C VAL A 87 -6.00 0.48 11.83
N VAL A 88 -7.13 0.81 12.46
CA VAL A 88 -7.87 2.03 12.14
C VAL A 88 -7.08 3.28 12.52
N GLY A 89 -6.96 4.20 11.56
CA GLY A 89 -6.37 5.50 11.77
C GLY A 89 -7.24 6.38 12.70
N ILE A 90 -6.59 7.25 13.50
CA ILE A 90 -7.28 8.12 14.47
C ILE A 90 -8.39 8.95 13.82
N THR A 91 -8.13 9.47 12.62
CA THR A 91 -9.11 10.26 11.85
C THR A 91 -10.33 9.43 11.48
N ASN A 92 -10.14 8.22 10.94
CA ASN A 92 -11.24 7.35 10.57
C ASN A 92 -12.01 6.87 11.80
N LYS A 93 -11.33 6.62 12.93
CA LYS A 93 -11.97 6.29 14.20
C LYS A 93 -12.84 7.45 14.75
N PHE A 94 -12.38 8.70 14.61
CA PHE A 94 -13.18 9.88 14.94
C PHE A 94 -14.41 10.00 14.01
N LEU A 95 -14.19 9.88 12.70
CA LEU A 95 -15.23 10.04 11.70
C LEU A 95 -16.28 8.94 11.72
N SER A 96 -15.97 7.73 12.18
CA SER A 96 -16.89 6.59 12.19
C SER A 96 -18.22 6.85 12.91
N ARG A 97 -18.23 7.83 13.81
CA ARG A 97 -19.45 8.25 14.55
C ARG A 97 -20.36 9.17 13.74
N TYR A 98 -19.86 9.76 12.66
CA TYR A 98 -20.53 10.82 11.90
C TYR A 98 -20.88 10.40 10.48
N VAL A 99 -20.09 9.49 9.90
CA VAL A 99 -20.26 9.05 8.50
C VAL A 99 -21.36 8.00 8.40
N ASP A 100 -21.93 7.86 7.21
CA ASP A 100 -23.01 6.93 6.92
C ASP A 100 -22.46 5.54 6.73
N GLU A 101 -21.42 5.36 5.89
CA GLU A 101 -20.88 4.05 5.55
C GLU A 101 -19.35 4.00 5.71
N ILE A 102 -18.83 2.81 5.96
CA ILE A 102 -17.41 2.54 6.23
C ILE A 102 -16.95 1.38 5.35
N ALA A 103 -16.05 1.68 4.41
CA ALA A 103 -15.38 0.68 3.60
C ALA A 103 -14.05 0.28 4.24
N ILE A 104 -13.76 -1.02 4.31
CA ILE A 104 -12.51 -1.54 4.87
C ILE A 104 -11.77 -2.43 3.88
N ALA A 105 -10.43 -2.43 3.95
CA ALA A 105 -9.57 -3.28 3.14
C ALA A 105 -9.09 -4.55 3.87
N PHE A 106 -9.14 -4.58 5.20
CA PHE A 106 -8.75 -5.73 6.02
C PHE A 106 -9.87 -6.10 6.99
N GLU A 107 -10.20 -7.37 7.06
CA GLU A 107 -11.23 -7.86 7.99
C GLU A 107 -10.89 -7.52 9.46
N ALA A 108 -9.60 -7.50 9.82
CA ALA A 108 -9.13 -7.10 11.14
C ALA A 108 -9.48 -5.65 11.56
N ALA A 109 -9.92 -4.81 10.62
CA ALA A 109 -10.42 -3.47 10.93
C ALA A 109 -11.90 -3.45 11.34
N ARG A 110 -12.67 -4.49 11.03
CA ARG A 110 -14.13 -4.56 11.23
C ARG A 110 -14.54 -4.25 12.67
N ASP A 111 -13.97 -4.97 13.64
CA ASP A 111 -14.35 -4.85 15.05
C ASP A 111 -13.90 -3.53 15.72
N GLN A 112 -13.19 -2.69 14.97
CA GLN A 112 -12.76 -1.37 15.41
C GLN A 112 -13.74 -0.26 15.03
N PHE A 113 -14.82 -0.60 14.32
CA PHE A 113 -15.87 0.29 13.82
C PHE A 113 -17.27 -0.16 14.26
N PRO A 114 -18.29 0.71 14.19
CA PRO A 114 -19.70 0.29 14.33
C PRO A 114 -20.05 -0.75 13.26
N ALA A 115 -20.54 -1.91 13.69
CA ALA A 115 -20.72 -3.08 12.83
C ALA A 115 -21.74 -2.90 11.70
N ASP A 116 -22.77 -2.09 11.96
CA ASP A 116 -23.89 -1.79 11.05
C ASP A 116 -23.49 -0.98 9.81
N LYS A 117 -22.33 -0.28 9.87
CA LYS A 117 -21.85 0.59 8.79
C LYS A 117 -20.71 -0.02 7.96
N VAL A 118 -20.20 -1.21 8.34
CA VAL A 118 -18.93 -1.71 7.80
C VAL A 118 -19.12 -2.64 6.59
N HIS A 119 -18.46 -2.28 5.49
CA HIS A 119 -18.40 -3.04 4.24
C HIS A 119 -16.97 -3.46 3.90
N MET A 120 -16.80 -4.76 3.63
CA MET A 120 -15.52 -5.29 3.15
C MET A 120 -15.39 -5.06 1.64
N THR A 121 -14.70 -4.02 1.24
CA THR A 121 -14.50 -3.66 -0.18
C THR A 121 -13.13 -4.03 -0.71
N GLY A 122 -12.12 -4.12 0.14
CA GLY A 122 -10.73 -4.14 -0.31
C GLY A 122 -10.23 -2.73 -0.68
N ASN A 123 -9.04 -2.66 -1.26
CA ASN A 123 -8.44 -1.42 -1.74
C ASN A 123 -8.64 -1.31 -3.26
N PRO A 124 -9.17 -0.21 -3.79
CA PRO A 124 -9.41 -0.01 -5.24
C PRO A 124 -8.19 -0.26 -6.13
N ARG A 125 -6.98 -0.11 -5.61
CA ARG A 125 -5.74 -0.42 -6.33
C ARG A 125 -5.68 -1.89 -6.77
N ALA A 126 -6.31 -2.81 -6.06
CA ALA A 126 -6.42 -4.22 -6.41
C ALA A 126 -7.03 -4.42 -7.80
N GLN A 127 -8.12 -3.71 -8.11
CA GLN A 127 -8.80 -3.81 -9.40
C GLN A 127 -7.93 -3.29 -10.55
N GLN A 128 -7.17 -2.23 -10.32
CA GLN A 128 -6.29 -1.67 -11.34
C GLN A 128 -5.18 -2.65 -11.75
N VAL A 129 -4.59 -3.38 -10.81
CA VAL A 129 -3.57 -4.38 -11.15
C VAL A 129 -4.17 -5.67 -11.69
N ALA A 130 -5.34 -6.07 -11.19
CA ALA A 130 -6.08 -7.24 -11.69
C ALA A 130 -6.44 -7.12 -13.17
N ALA A 131 -6.74 -5.90 -13.64
CA ALA A 131 -6.97 -5.62 -15.06
C ALA A 131 -5.76 -5.94 -15.96
N ASN A 132 -4.56 -6.03 -15.38
CA ASN A 132 -3.31 -6.39 -16.08
C ASN A 132 -2.87 -7.84 -15.77
N ALA A 133 -3.69 -8.68 -15.14
CA ALA A 133 -3.32 -10.03 -14.72
C ALA A 133 -2.87 -10.92 -15.89
N SER A 134 -3.39 -10.67 -17.11
CA SER A 134 -2.99 -11.34 -18.36
C SER A 134 -1.90 -10.61 -19.14
N SER A 135 -1.03 -9.86 -18.46
CA SER A 135 0.04 -9.10 -19.09
C SER A 135 0.94 -9.98 -19.97
N ASN A 136 1.19 -9.55 -21.18
CA ASN A 136 2.15 -10.17 -22.12
C ASN A 136 3.56 -9.58 -21.98
N TYR A 137 3.87 -9.02 -20.82
CA TYR A 137 5.20 -8.46 -20.57
C TYR A 137 6.28 -9.55 -20.69
N SER A 138 7.37 -9.22 -21.39
CA SER A 138 8.55 -10.09 -21.51
C SER A 138 9.70 -9.49 -20.72
N TRP A 139 10.35 -10.30 -19.93
CA TRP A 139 11.55 -9.93 -19.16
C TRP A 139 12.77 -9.62 -20.05
N THR A 140 12.74 -10.04 -21.32
CA THR A 140 13.78 -9.68 -22.28
C THR A 140 13.91 -8.17 -22.50
N ASN A 141 12.82 -7.42 -22.27
CA ASN A 141 12.84 -5.96 -22.29
C ASN A 141 13.72 -5.34 -21.19
N ASP A 142 13.93 -6.08 -20.09
CA ASP A 142 14.83 -5.70 -19.00
C ASP A 142 16.21 -6.39 -19.08
N GLY A 143 16.47 -7.14 -20.18
CA GLY A 143 17.70 -7.94 -20.35
C GLY A 143 17.75 -9.14 -19.41
N LEU A 144 16.59 -9.75 -19.12
CA LEU A 144 16.41 -10.96 -18.35
C LEU A 144 15.75 -12.05 -19.21
N SER A 145 15.60 -13.28 -18.71
CA SER A 145 14.98 -14.40 -19.42
C SER A 145 13.51 -14.57 -19.03
N ASP A 146 12.66 -14.94 -19.99
CA ASP A 146 11.28 -15.33 -19.71
C ASP A 146 11.16 -16.78 -19.18
N ASP A 147 12.21 -17.58 -19.32
CA ASP A 147 12.22 -18.99 -18.93
C ASP A 147 12.68 -19.21 -17.48
N LYS A 148 13.09 -18.14 -16.78
CA LYS A 148 13.59 -18.23 -15.40
C LYS A 148 12.61 -17.61 -14.41
N PRO A 149 12.42 -18.25 -13.24
CA PRO A 149 11.65 -17.63 -12.16
C PRO A 149 12.23 -16.27 -11.77
N THR A 150 11.37 -15.31 -11.50
CA THR A 150 11.77 -13.93 -11.23
C THR A 150 11.37 -13.49 -9.83
N MET A 151 12.36 -13.08 -9.05
CA MET A 151 12.16 -12.36 -7.80
C MET A 151 12.22 -10.86 -8.02
N MET A 152 11.26 -10.13 -7.46
CA MET A 152 11.27 -8.68 -7.43
C MET A 152 11.42 -8.17 -6.00
N VAL A 153 12.31 -7.19 -5.78
CA VAL A 153 12.55 -6.61 -4.45
C VAL A 153 12.44 -5.10 -4.51
N PHE A 154 11.64 -4.50 -3.61
CA PHE A 154 11.60 -3.05 -3.41
C PHE A 154 11.19 -2.64 -2.00
N GLY A 155 11.75 -1.55 -1.52
CA GLY A 155 11.46 -0.97 -0.21
C GLY A 155 10.40 0.14 -0.21
N GLY A 156 9.61 0.26 -1.32
CA GLY A 156 8.70 1.39 -1.57
C GLY A 156 9.36 2.53 -2.33
N SER A 157 8.61 3.59 -2.68
CA SER A 157 9.06 4.69 -3.56
C SER A 157 10.30 5.44 -3.07
N GLN A 158 10.52 5.50 -1.76
CA GLN A 158 11.68 6.15 -1.14
C GLN A 158 12.89 5.21 -0.94
N GLY A 159 12.69 3.92 -1.20
CA GLY A 159 13.63 2.87 -0.84
C GLY A 159 13.71 2.62 0.68
N ALA A 160 14.22 1.46 1.08
CA ALA A 160 14.38 1.06 2.48
C ALA A 160 15.85 0.68 2.74
N PRO A 161 16.60 1.45 3.57
CA PRO A 161 18.04 1.22 3.76
C PRO A 161 18.38 -0.21 4.18
N LYS A 162 17.61 -0.76 5.12
CA LYS A 162 17.86 -2.11 5.65
C LYS A 162 17.58 -3.20 4.61
N ILE A 163 16.51 -3.06 3.83
CA ILE A 163 16.23 -3.97 2.71
C ILE A 163 17.35 -3.86 1.67
N ASN A 164 17.72 -2.64 1.28
CA ASN A 164 18.76 -2.42 0.29
C ASN A 164 20.09 -3.07 0.74
N GLN A 165 20.51 -2.86 1.99
CA GLN A 165 21.74 -3.44 2.51
C GLN A 165 21.69 -4.97 2.49
N SER A 166 20.59 -5.57 2.95
CA SER A 166 20.44 -7.03 2.97
C SER A 166 20.49 -7.64 1.57
N VAL A 167 19.96 -6.94 0.56
CA VAL A 167 20.04 -7.39 -0.85
C VAL A 167 21.45 -7.22 -1.39
N ILE A 168 22.12 -6.08 -1.14
CA ILE A 168 23.51 -5.85 -1.56
C ILE A 168 24.42 -6.96 -1.05
N ASP A 169 24.31 -7.27 0.26
CA ASP A 169 25.11 -8.32 0.91
C ASP A 169 24.77 -9.74 0.40
N ALA A 170 23.57 -9.91 -0.18
CA ALA A 170 23.13 -11.20 -0.74
C ALA A 170 23.49 -11.39 -2.23
N ILE A 171 23.88 -10.33 -2.96
CA ILE A 171 24.19 -10.41 -4.41
C ILE A 171 25.18 -11.54 -4.76
N PRO A 172 26.29 -11.75 -4.03
CA PRO A 172 27.21 -12.84 -4.36
C PRO A 172 26.56 -14.22 -4.35
N GLU A 173 25.55 -14.42 -3.52
CA GLU A 173 24.78 -15.66 -3.48
C GLU A 173 23.67 -15.68 -4.55
N PHE A 174 23.00 -14.56 -4.81
CA PHE A 174 22.00 -14.47 -5.88
C PHE A 174 22.63 -14.73 -7.27
N ASN A 175 23.87 -14.32 -7.49
CA ASN A 175 24.62 -14.62 -8.71
C ASN A 175 24.72 -16.12 -9.02
N LYS A 176 24.63 -16.99 -8.01
CA LYS A 176 24.76 -18.46 -8.13
C LYS A 176 23.41 -19.17 -8.33
N ARG A 177 22.30 -18.45 -8.34
CA ARG A 177 20.95 -19.03 -8.39
C ARG A 177 20.45 -19.16 -9.82
N ASP A 178 19.58 -20.16 -10.06
CA ASP A 178 18.91 -20.37 -11.34
C ASP A 178 17.74 -19.45 -11.57
N TYR A 179 17.32 -18.65 -10.57
CA TYR A 179 16.33 -17.59 -10.70
C TYR A 179 16.97 -16.23 -10.90
N GLN A 180 16.18 -15.28 -11.31
CA GLN A 180 16.63 -13.92 -11.56
C GLN A 180 16.03 -12.91 -10.59
N VAL A 181 16.73 -11.79 -10.37
CA VAL A 181 16.41 -10.79 -9.35
C VAL A 181 16.33 -9.41 -9.98
N ILE A 182 15.21 -8.72 -9.76
CA ILE A 182 15.05 -7.28 -10.03
C ILE A 182 15.00 -6.55 -8.70
N PHE A 183 16.03 -5.76 -8.44
CA PHE A 183 16.18 -5.00 -7.21
C PHE A 183 16.01 -3.50 -7.44
N ALA A 184 14.89 -2.93 -6.97
CA ALA A 184 14.64 -1.49 -6.99
C ALA A 184 15.04 -0.84 -5.66
N THR A 185 16.07 -0.02 -5.72
CA THR A 185 16.69 0.62 -4.56
C THR A 185 15.91 1.82 -4.00
N GLY A 186 15.00 2.39 -4.83
CA GLY A 186 14.41 3.72 -4.63
C GLY A 186 15.29 4.83 -5.26
N GLN A 187 14.66 5.73 -6.00
CA GLN A 187 15.33 6.78 -6.77
C GLN A 187 16.39 7.56 -5.97
N LYS A 188 16.05 7.96 -4.74
CA LYS A 188 16.95 8.76 -3.88
C LYS A 188 18.15 7.98 -3.34
N ARG A 189 18.10 6.65 -3.39
CA ARG A 189 19.13 5.78 -2.80
C ARG A 189 20.00 5.09 -3.83
N TYR A 190 19.60 5.17 -5.09
CA TYR A 190 20.25 4.44 -6.18
C TYR A 190 21.73 4.70 -6.26
N GLN A 191 22.15 5.98 -6.30
CA GLN A 191 23.56 6.32 -6.40
C GLN A 191 24.38 5.74 -5.24
N LYS A 192 23.87 5.87 -4.00
CA LYS A 192 24.54 5.31 -2.82
C LYS A 192 24.68 3.78 -2.89
N VAL A 193 23.65 3.09 -3.42
CA VAL A 193 23.69 1.64 -3.62
C VAL A 193 24.71 1.28 -4.69
N MET A 194 24.72 1.99 -5.82
CA MET A 194 25.70 1.75 -6.89
C MET A 194 27.16 2.00 -6.42
N ASP A 195 27.37 2.99 -5.55
CA ASP A 195 28.68 3.22 -4.94
C ASP A 195 29.16 2.05 -4.06
N GLN A 196 28.24 1.41 -3.33
CA GLN A 196 28.54 0.20 -2.54
C GLN A 196 28.80 -1.03 -3.43
N LEU A 197 28.23 -1.06 -4.63
CA LEU A 197 28.34 -2.18 -5.57
C LEU A 197 29.55 -2.08 -6.51
N LYS A 198 30.34 -0.99 -6.46
CA LYS A 198 31.49 -0.77 -7.38
C LYS A 198 32.47 -1.95 -7.45
N ASN A 199 32.65 -2.65 -6.33
CA ASN A 199 33.58 -3.79 -6.23
C ASN A 199 32.84 -5.14 -6.07
N VAL A 200 31.53 -5.16 -6.29
CA VAL A 200 30.71 -6.39 -6.22
C VAL A 200 30.43 -6.85 -7.65
N HIS A 201 30.80 -8.08 -7.95
CA HIS A 201 30.44 -8.67 -9.24
C HIS A 201 28.94 -8.95 -9.28
N ILE A 202 28.28 -8.52 -10.34
CA ILE A 202 26.85 -8.68 -10.58
C ILE A 202 26.68 -9.44 -11.89
N ASN A 203 26.08 -10.64 -11.82
CA ASN A 203 25.79 -11.45 -12.99
C ASN A 203 24.52 -10.96 -13.71
N ASP A 204 24.32 -11.41 -14.93
CA ASP A 204 23.17 -11.00 -15.78
C ASP A 204 21.81 -11.35 -15.20
N ASN A 205 21.74 -12.32 -14.29
CA ASN A 205 20.50 -12.68 -13.59
C ASN A 205 20.10 -11.70 -12.46
N VAL A 206 20.92 -10.69 -12.16
CA VAL A 206 20.61 -9.67 -11.14
C VAL A 206 20.59 -8.28 -11.80
N LYS A 207 19.47 -7.61 -11.73
CA LYS A 207 19.28 -6.23 -12.22
C LYS A 207 19.02 -5.29 -11.07
N VAL A 208 19.88 -4.26 -10.93
CA VAL A 208 19.76 -3.20 -9.92
C VAL A 208 19.26 -1.93 -10.60
N VAL A 209 18.08 -1.46 -10.19
CA VAL A 209 17.43 -0.31 -10.82
C VAL A 209 16.99 0.73 -9.76
N PRO A 210 16.94 2.02 -10.12
CA PRO A 210 16.45 3.05 -9.19
C PRO A 210 14.95 2.92 -8.92
N TYR A 211 14.19 2.49 -9.94
CA TYR A 211 12.74 2.39 -9.95
C TYR A 211 12.30 1.34 -10.99
N ILE A 212 11.18 0.69 -10.77
CA ILE A 212 10.59 -0.26 -11.72
C ILE A 212 9.48 0.45 -12.50
N PRO A 213 9.71 0.78 -13.78
CA PRO A 213 8.66 1.31 -14.63
C PRO A 213 7.64 0.21 -14.96
N ASP A 214 6.43 0.62 -15.35
CA ASP A 214 5.36 -0.29 -15.77
C ASP A 214 5.04 -1.43 -14.77
N MET A 215 5.17 -1.14 -13.47
CA MET A 215 4.92 -2.08 -12.39
C MET A 215 3.64 -2.92 -12.59
N PRO A 216 2.47 -2.34 -12.98
CA PRO A 216 1.25 -3.12 -13.20
C PRO A 216 1.37 -4.21 -14.27
N LYS A 217 2.23 -4.02 -15.27
CA LYS A 217 2.47 -5.01 -16.33
C LYS A 217 3.47 -6.08 -15.90
N LYS A 218 4.42 -5.73 -15.03
CA LYS A 218 5.50 -6.62 -14.56
C LYS A 218 5.07 -7.50 -13.40
N MET A 219 4.27 -6.98 -12.47
CA MET A 219 3.84 -7.71 -11.27
C MET A 219 3.20 -9.08 -11.58
N PRO A 220 2.33 -9.24 -12.61
CA PRO A 220 1.76 -10.55 -12.93
C PRO A 220 2.78 -11.61 -13.36
N LYS A 221 4.01 -11.21 -13.72
CA LYS A 221 5.10 -12.07 -14.16
C LYS A 221 6.11 -12.42 -13.06
N VAL A 222 5.85 -11.96 -11.82
CA VAL A 222 6.75 -12.16 -10.68
C VAL A 222 6.39 -13.45 -9.95
N ASP A 223 7.38 -14.30 -9.69
CA ASP A 223 7.21 -15.54 -8.93
C ASP A 223 7.26 -15.33 -7.43
N ILE A 224 8.04 -14.36 -6.97
CA ILE A 224 8.09 -13.95 -5.56
C ILE A 224 8.36 -12.45 -5.45
N LEU A 225 7.66 -11.81 -4.54
CA LEU A 225 7.87 -10.40 -4.20
C LEU A 225 8.46 -10.26 -2.81
N VAL A 226 9.48 -9.40 -2.65
CA VAL A 226 10.02 -8.96 -1.36
C VAL A 226 9.75 -7.47 -1.20
N SER A 227 8.94 -7.08 -0.21
CA SER A 227 8.56 -5.66 -0.06
C SER A 227 8.16 -5.28 1.36
N ARG A 228 7.93 -3.98 1.56
CA ARG A 228 7.23 -3.47 2.75
C ARG A 228 5.77 -3.93 2.78
N ALA A 229 5.18 -3.98 3.98
CA ALA A 229 3.79 -4.40 4.19
C ALA A 229 2.80 -3.20 4.15
N GLY A 230 2.96 -2.33 3.14
CA GLY A 230 2.01 -1.24 2.89
C GLY A 230 0.67 -1.78 2.35
N ALA A 231 -0.43 -1.16 2.78
CA ALA A 231 -1.78 -1.61 2.43
C ALA A 231 -2.03 -1.68 0.90
N THR A 232 -1.50 -0.71 0.16
CA THR A 232 -1.61 -0.67 -1.31
C THR A 232 -0.87 -1.84 -1.95
N THR A 233 0.39 -2.08 -1.55
CA THR A 233 1.19 -3.19 -2.06
C THR A 233 0.55 -4.54 -1.73
N ILE A 234 0.01 -4.70 -0.52
CA ILE A 234 -0.71 -5.92 -0.12
C ILE A 234 -1.95 -6.14 -1.01
N ALA A 235 -2.70 -5.09 -1.30
CA ALA A 235 -3.86 -5.19 -2.19
C ALA A 235 -3.47 -5.64 -3.61
N GLU A 236 -2.36 -5.12 -4.13
CA GLU A 236 -1.80 -5.50 -5.44
C GLU A 236 -1.36 -6.98 -5.44
N ILE A 237 -0.60 -7.38 -4.41
CA ILE A 237 -0.11 -8.76 -4.22
C ILE A 237 -1.26 -9.75 -4.18
N THR A 238 -2.25 -9.48 -3.33
CA THR A 238 -3.37 -10.42 -3.12
C THR A 238 -4.31 -10.48 -4.32
N ALA A 239 -4.52 -9.39 -5.04
CA ALA A 239 -5.30 -9.39 -6.27
C ALA A 239 -4.70 -10.27 -7.36
N LEU A 240 -3.37 -10.32 -7.45
CA LEU A 240 -2.63 -11.12 -8.42
C LEU A 240 -2.29 -12.53 -7.90
N GLY A 241 -2.33 -12.76 -6.59
CA GLY A 241 -1.92 -14.02 -5.98
C GLY A 241 -0.41 -14.22 -5.97
N ILE A 242 0.39 -13.16 -5.74
CA ILE A 242 1.86 -13.23 -5.76
C ILE A 242 2.38 -13.77 -4.42
N PRO A 243 3.19 -14.83 -4.39
CA PRO A 243 3.95 -15.25 -3.21
C PRO A 243 4.84 -14.12 -2.71
N THR A 244 4.84 -13.85 -1.41
CA THR A 244 5.51 -12.65 -0.92
C THR A 244 6.23 -12.86 0.41
N ILE A 245 7.40 -12.21 0.54
CA ILE A 245 8.09 -12.00 1.81
C ILE A 245 7.88 -10.53 2.20
N LEU A 246 7.16 -10.30 3.29
CA LEU A 246 6.89 -8.97 3.81
C LEU A 246 7.91 -8.57 4.87
N ILE A 247 8.47 -7.37 4.71
CA ILE A 247 9.41 -6.76 5.65
C ILE A 247 8.77 -5.48 6.17
N PRO A 248 7.95 -5.57 7.25
CA PRO A 248 7.22 -4.42 7.77
C PRO A 248 8.16 -3.28 8.20
N SER A 249 7.79 -2.04 7.91
CA SER A 249 8.51 -0.87 8.41
C SER A 249 8.21 -0.65 9.90
N PRO A 250 9.24 -0.52 10.77
CA PRO A 250 9.03 -0.20 12.18
C PRO A 250 8.71 1.29 12.41
N TYR A 251 8.88 2.13 11.40
CA TYR A 251 8.76 3.60 11.52
C TYR A 251 7.33 4.12 11.26
N VAL A 252 6.36 3.23 11.12
CA VAL A 252 4.98 3.61 10.82
C VAL A 252 4.13 3.71 12.09
N THR A 253 3.10 4.56 12.04
CA THR A 253 2.18 4.78 13.15
C THR A 253 1.48 3.48 13.58
N ALA A 254 1.39 3.25 14.89
CA ALA A 254 0.70 2.11 15.51
C ALA A 254 1.15 0.74 14.98
N ASN A 255 2.37 0.66 14.43
CA ASN A 255 2.95 -0.59 13.91
C ASN A 255 2.03 -1.32 12.91
N HIS A 256 1.25 -0.56 12.14
CA HIS A 256 0.21 -1.11 11.26
C HIS A 256 0.77 -2.05 10.18
N GLN A 257 2.02 -1.83 9.70
CA GLN A 257 2.60 -2.73 8.71
C GLN A 257 2.88 -4.13 9.26
N VAL A 258 3.28 -4.26 10.53
CA VAL A 258 3.42 -5.59 11.15
C VAL A 258 2.07 -6.30 11.22
N LYS A 259 1.02 -5.60 11.63
CA LYS A 259 -0.33 -6.17 11.69
C LYS A 259 -0.89 -6.51 10.32
N ASN A 260 -0.63 -5.66 9.31
CA ASN A 260 -0.97 -5.97 7.91
C ASN A 260 -0.29 -7.28 7.45
N ALA A 261 1.02 -7.41 7.69
CA ALA A 261 1.78 -8.61 7.33
C ALA A 261 1.27 -9.86 8.08
N GLN A 262 1.04 -9.75 9.40
CA GLN A 262 0.51 -10.84 10.22
C GLN A 262 -0.83 -11.36 9.72
N ALA A 263 -1.70 -10.49 9.20
CA ALA A 263 -2.99 -10.89 8.64
C ALA A 263 -2.81 -11.85 7.44
N LEU A 264 -1.81 -11.63 6.59
CA LEU A 264 -1.49 -12.50 5.46
C LEU A 264 -0.78 -13.78 5.91
N VAL A 265 0.18 -13.67 6.84
CA VAL A 265 0.94 -14.82 7.36
C VAL A 265 0.02 -15.84 8.02
N LYS A 266 -0.95 -15.40 8.81
CA LYS A 266 -1.95 -16.27 9.46
C LYS A 266 -2.76 -17.10 8.45
N GLN A 267 -2.89 -16.63 7.23
CA GLN A 267 -3.62 -17.33 6.16
C GLN A 267 -2.68 -18.08 5.20
N GLY A 268 -1.37 -18.12 5.48
CA GLY A 268 -0.39 -18.76 4.62
C GLY A 268 -0.14 -18.02 3.30
N ALA A 269 -0.55 -16.76 3.19
CA ALA A 269 -0.46 -15.94 1.98
C ALA A 269 0.86 -15.19 1.84
N ALA A 270 1.65 -15.11 2.90
CA ALA A 270 2.97 -14.49 2.91
C ALA A 270 3.88 -15.08 3.99
N ALA A 271 5.19 -14.90 3.82
CA ALA A 271 6.18 -14.97 4.89
C ALA A 271 6.48 -13.56 5.41
N MET A 272 7.02 -13.46 6.63
CA MET A 272 7.38 -12.16 7.22
C MET A 272 8.77 -12.26 7.86
N ILE A 273 9.58 -11.21 7.62
CA ILE A 273 10.84 -10.97 8.32
C ILE A 273 10.74 -9.61 9.00
N LEU A 274 10.88 -9.56 10.32
CA LEU A 274 10.96 -8.27 11.03
C LEU A 274 12.27 -7.56 10.67
N GLU A 275 12.24 -6.24 10.58
CA GLU A 275 13.40 -5.45 10.13
C GLU A 275 14.63 -5.62 11.01
N ASP A 276 14.46 -5.83 12.33
CA ASP A 276 15.55 -6.08 13.28
C ASP A 276 16.20 -7.46 13.10
N LYS A 277 15.50 -8.42 12.46
CA LYS A 277 15.98 -9.75 12.11
C LYS A 277 16.45 -9.89 10.67
N LEU A 278 16.33 -8.80 9.88
CA LEU A 278 16.68 -8.82 8.48
C LEU A 278 18.19 -8.65 8.28
N ASP A 279 18.80 -9.64 7.65
CA ASP A 279 20.14 -9.63 7.08
C ASP A 279 20.16 -10.43 5.77
N SER A 280 21.29 -10.52 5.08
CA SER A 280 21.41 -11.27 3.83
C SER A 280 21.12 -12.76 4.02
N ARG A 281 21.57 -13.36 5.11
CA ARG A 281 21.37 -14.79 5.40
C ARG A 281 19.88 -15.11 5.62
N THR A 282 19.21 -14.34 6.48
CA THR A 282 17.78 -14.51 6.77
C THR A 282 16.94 -14.31 5.52
N LEU A 283 17.30 -13.30 4.70
CA LEU A 283 16.64 -13.04 3.42
C LEU A 283 16.80 -14.23 2.48
N LEU A 284 18.03 -14.71 2.25
CA LEU A 284 18.33 -15.84 1.36
C LEU A 284 17.58 -17.12 1.78
N VAL A 285 17.59 -17.45 3.07
CA VAL A 285 16.89 -18.64 3.60
C VAL A 285 15.40 -18.58 3.27
N GLN A 286 14.75 -17.44 3.46
CA GLN A 286 13.32 -17.29 3.17
C GLN A 286 13.04 -17.28 1.65
N VAL A 287 13.88 -16.62 0.86
CA VAL A 287 13.76 -16.60 -0.60
C VAL A 287 13.94 -18.01 -1.16
N ASP A 288 15.03 -18.69 -0.83
CA ASP A 288 15.34 -20.04 -1.35
C ASP A 288 14.26 -21.06 -0.95
N LYS A 289 13.69 -20.95 0.26
CA LYS A 289 12.58 -21.79 0.72
C LYS A 289 11.36 -21.73 -0.21
N ILE A 290 11.08 -20.56 -0.79
CA ILE A 290 9.92 -20.34 -1.66
C ILE A 290 10.32 -20.57 -3.13
N MET A 291 11.45 -20.01 -3.58
CA MET A 291 11.88 -20.09 -4.98
C MET A 291 12.22 -21.51 -5.42
N ASN A 292 12.91 -22.27 -4.56
CA ASN A 292 13.33 -23.65 -4.87
C ASN A 292 12.25 -24.70 -4.61
N ASN A 293 11.05 -24.27 -4.14
CA ASN A 293 9.96 -25.21 -3.87
C ASN A 293 8.66 -24.74 -4.55
N PRO A 294 8.36 -25.23 -5.75
CA PRO A 294 7.15 -24.88 -6.50
C PRO A 294 5.86 -25.11 -5.71
N GLU A 295 5.77 -26.20 -4.92
CA GLU A 295 4.58 -26.52 -4.13
C GLU A 295 4.31 -25.46 -3.05
N VAL A 296 5.35 -25.02 -2.32
CA VAL A 296 5.25 -23.93 -1.33
C VAL A 296 4.82 -22.66 -2.02
N ARG A 297 5.42 -22.34 -3.17
CA ARG A 297 5.10 -21.14 -3.96
C ARG A 297 3.64 -21.13 -4.42
N GLU A 298 3.16 -22.22 -4.99
CA GLU A 298 1.77 -22.35 -5.42
C GLU A 298 0.77 -22.29 -4.26
N LYS A 299 1.06 -22.97 -3.14
CA LYS A 299 0.21 -22.90 -1.94
C LYS A 299 0.07 -21.48 -1.44
N MET A 300 1.17 -20.75 -1.37
CA MET A 300 1.18 -19.34 -0.97
C MET A 300 0.41 -18.46 -1.97
N ALA A 301 0.60 -18.68 -3.27
CA ALA A 301 -0.11 -17.98 -4.33
C ALA A 301 -1.64 -18.16 -4.23
N ARG A 302 -2.10 -19.41 -4.06
CA ARG A 302 -3.53 -19.72 -3.87
C ARG A 302 -4.09 -19.06 -2.61
N ALA A 303 -3.37 -19.11 -1.49
CA ALA A 303 -3.78 -18.45 -0.25
C ALA A 303 -3.86 -16.92 -0.41
N SER A 304 -2.88 -16.31 -1.06
CA SER A 304 -2.83 -14.88 -1.38
C SER A 304 -4.05 -14.47 -2.24
N LYS A 305 -4.29 -15.19 -3.31
CA LYS A 305 -5.42 -14.91 -4.23
C LYS A 305 -6.79 -15.05 -3.57
N LYS A 306 -6.95 -15.98 -2.61
CA LYS A 306 -8.20 -16.16 -1.84
C LYS A 306 -8.56 -14.94 -0.99
N ILE A 307 -7.56 -14.20 -0.51
CA ILE A 307 -7.75 -12.97 0.28
C ILE A 307 -8.07 -11.78 -0.63
N GLY A 308 -7.54 -11.79 -1.84
CA GLY A 308 -7.62 -10.69 -2.79
C GLY A 308 -9.06 -10.25 -3.12
N ARG A 309 -9.20 -8.96 -3.45
CA ARG A 309 -10.45 -8.34 -3.90
C ARG A 309 -10.22 -7.66 -5.27
N PRO A 310 -10.17 -8.44 -6.35
CA PRO A 310 -9.87 -7.89 -7.69
C PRO A 310 -10.94 -6.93 -8.22
N ASN A 311 -12.12 -6.87 -7.61
CA ASN A 311 -13.23 -5.98 -7.92
C ASN A 311 -13.44 -4.87 -6.86
N ALA A 312 -12.39 -4.51 -6.12
CA ALA A 312 -12.47 -3.59 -4.97
C ALA A 312 -13.03 -2.20 -5.31
N ALA A 313 -12.73 -1.67 -6.51
CA ALA A 313 -13.26 -0.38 -6.92
C ALA A 313 -14.79 -0.43 -7.12
N ASP A 314 -15.30 -1.48 -7.75
CA ASP A 314 -16.74 -1.66 -7.96
C ASP A 314 -17.47 -1.85 -6.62
N LEU A 315 -16.88 -2.61 -5.69
CA LEU A 315 -17.42 -2.78 -4.35
C LEU A 315 -17.49 -1.44 -3.60
N LEU A 316 -16.45 -0.60 -3.70
CA LEU A 316 -16.45 0.73 -3.09
C LEU A 316 -17.48 1.66 -3.74
N ILE A 317 -17.63 1.62 -5.05
CA ILE A 317 -18.66 2.38 -5.78
C ILE A 317 -20.07 1.98 -5.30
N ASN A 318 -20.32 0.69 -5.07
CA ASN A 318 -21.60 0.23 -4.55
C ASN A 318 -21.89 0.77 -3.14
N VAL A 319 -20.87 0.89 -2.28
CA VAL A 319 -21.01 1.51 -0.95
C VAL A 319 -21.32 3.02 -1.08
N LEU A 320 -20.68 3.72 -2.02
CA LEU A 320 -20.97 5.13 -2.30
C LEU A 320 -22.41 5.33 -2.76
N LYS A 321 -22.87 4.51 -3.69
CA LYS A 321 -24.27 4.54 -4.18
C LYS A 321 -25.29 4.22 -3.07
N LYS A 322 -24.97 3.27 -2.19
CA LYS A 322 -25.80 2.97 -1.03
C LYS A 322 -25.94 4.19 -0.14
N ALA A 323 -24.81 4.83 0.25
CA ALA A 323 -24.84 6.03 1.08
C ALA A 323 -25.65 7.16 0.45
N GLU A 324 -25.60 7.34 -0.88
CA GLU A 324 -26.40 8.32 -1.62
C GLU A 324 -27.92 7.97 -1.56
N GLN A 325 -28.28 6.71 -1.79
CA GLN A 325 -29.68 6.26 -1.79
C GLN A 325 -30.34 6.37 -0.40
N ASP A 326 -29.60 6.09 0.67
CA ASP A 326 -30.11 6.16 2.03
C ASP A 326 -30.40 7.63 2.49
N HIS A 327 -29.97 8.63 1.72
CA HIS A 327 -30.23 10.06 1.94
C HIS A 327 -31.34 10.66 1.05
N GLN A 328 -31.81 9.92 0.05
CA GLN A 328 -32.94 10.34 -0.82
C GLN A 328 -34.27 9.96 -0.19
#